data_d4a30f41abdc7d05bb346d40571a0853
#
_entry.id   d4a30f41abdc7d05bb346d40571a0853
#
_cell.length_a   1.000
_cell.length_b   1.000
_cell.length_c   1.000
_cell.angle_alpha   90.00
_cell.angle_beta   90.00
_cell.angle_gamma   90.00
#
_symmetry.space_group_name_H-M   'P 1'
#
loop_
_entity.id
_entity.type
_entity.pdbx_description
1 polymer ?
#
loop_
_entity_poly.entity_id
_entity_poly.type
_entity_poly.pdbx_seq_one_letter_code
_entity_poly.pdbx_strand_id
1 'polypeptide(L)'
;MTIHHPEGQLEVPASAVVRLTEPLYGFPDRLEYALVPAARQGLWWFISVHQPTVTFVVADPFRAKPGCTVDLTEADCQALDVTAAEDALILVMVTLPVASGAPATANFRAPLVLNLRARRAAQTISHDDSARLQEPVDLASFSELLDGFSFL
;
A
#
# COMPACT_ATOMS: atom_id res chain seq x y z
N MET A 1 -4.60 -19.34 -1.21
CA MET A 1 -5.55 -18.81 -0.21
C MET A 1 -6.67 -18.07 -0.94
N THR A 2 -7.91 -18.32 -0.55
CA THR A 2 -9.07 -17.65 -1.12
C THR A 2 -9.52 -16.53 -0.19
N ILE A 3 -9.66 -15.32 -0.73
CA ILE A 3 -10.20 -14.18 -0.01
C ILE A 3 -11.60 -13.88 -0.55
N HIS A 4 -12.59 -13.85 0.34
CA HIS A 4 -13.97 -13.55 0.00
C HIS A 4 -14.23 -12.06 0.18
N HIS A 5 -13.85 -11.27 -0.82
CA HIS A 5 -14.08 -9.84 -0.85
C HIS A 5 -15.53 -9.55 -1.29
N PRO A 6 -16.16 -8.46 -0.82
CA PRO A 6 -17.51 -8.09 -1.28
C PRO A 6 -17.66 -7.97 -2.80
N GLU A 7 -16.58 -7.60 -3.51
CA GLU A 7 -16.57 -7.50 -4.97
C GLU A 7 -16.33 -8.84 -5.67
N GLY A 8 -16.07 -9.92 -4.94
CA GLY A 8 -15.86 -11.25 -5.49
C GLY A 8 -14.79 -12.03 -4.76
N GLN A 9 -14.59 -13.28 -5.20
CA GLN A 9 -13.55 -14.13 -4.64
C GLN A 9 -12.21 -13.87 -5.33
N LEU A 10 -11.15 -13.82 -4.53
CA LEU A 10 -9.78 -13.65 -5.02
C LEU A 10 -8.94 -14.84 -4.57
N GLU A 11 -8.24 -15.45 -5.52
CA GLU A 11 -7.18 -16.40 -5.20
C GLU A 11 -5.87 -15.64 -5.05
N VAL A 12 -5.25 -15.75 -3.89
CA VAL A 12 -4.04 -15.02 -3.54
C VAL A 12 -2.97 -16.03 -3.15
N PRO A 13 -1.77 -15.97 -3.76
CA PRO A 13 -0.67 -16.82 -3.29
C PRO A 13 -0.25 -16.41 -1.88
N ALA A 14 0.19 -17.38 -1.09
CA ALA A 14 0.68 -17.12 0.25
C ALA A 14 1.82 -16.09 0.27
N SER A 15 2.62 -16.04 -0.79
CA SER A 15 3.72 -15.08 -0.94
C SER A 15 3.26 -13.62 -1.03
N ALA A 16 1.98 -13.36 -1.34
CA ALA A 16 1.41 -12.02 -1.38
C ALA A 16 0.86 -11.56 -0.03
N VAL A 17 0.83 -12.44 0.96
CA VAL A 17 0.33 -12.12 2.31
C VAL A 17 1.49 -11.68 3.18
N VAL A 18 1.34 -10.52 3.80
CA VAL A 18 2.33 -9.94 4.72
C VAL A 18 1.71 -9.76 6.10
N ARG A 19 2.56 -9.77 7.12
CA ARG A 19 2.15 -9.47 8.48
C ARG A 19 2.75 -8.14 8.92
N LEU A 20 1.89 -7.25 9.38
CA LEU A 20 2.31 -5.98 9.95
C LEU A 20 3.04 -6.21 11.28
N THR A 21 4.12 -5.48 11.50
CA THR A 21 4.85 -5.49 12.78
C THR A 21 4.04 -4.82 13.87
N GLU A 22 3.24 -3.81 13.49
CA GLU A 22 2.28 -3.13 14.35
C GLU A 22 1.01 -2.87 13.56
N PRO A 23 -0.17 -2.82 14.21
CA PRO A 23 -1.42 -2.56 13.50
C PRO A 23 -1.41 -1.20 12.81
N LEU A 24 -2.13 -1.10 11.68
CA LEU A 24 -2.41 0.19 11.06
C LEU A 24 -3.25 1.03 12.02
N TYR A 25 -3.01 2.35 12.00
CA TYR A 25 -3.78 3.27 12.81
C TYR A 25 -5.28 3.14 12.50
N GLY A 26 -6.07 2.93 13.54
CA GLY A 26 -7.52 2.74 13.41
C GLY A 26 -7.96 1.29 13.19
N PHE A 27 -7.03 0.33 13.04
CA PHE A 27 -7.34 -1.08 12.77
C PHE A 27 -6.53 -2.02 13.67
N PRO A 28 -6.71 -1.95 15.02
CA PRO A 28 -5.82 -2.59 15.96
C PRO A 28 -5.82 -4.13 15.93
N ASP A 29 -6.88 -4.75 15.42
CA ASP A 29 -7.03 -6.19 15.41
C ASP A 29 -6.67 -6.83 14.05
N ARG A 30 -6.10 -6.08 13.14
CA ARG A 30 -5.80 -6.54 11.78
C ARG A 30 -4.32 -6.44 11.51
N LEU A 31 -3.65 -7.59 11.39
CA LEU A 31 -2.20 -7.66 11.15
C LEU A 31 -1.84 -8.32 9.82
N GLU A 32 -2.69 -9.20 9.29
CA GLU A 32 -2.39 -9.89 8.03
C GLU A 32 -3.16 -9.30 6.88
N TYR A 33 -2.41 -8.94 5.83
CA TYR A 33 -2.94 -8.30 4.62
C TYR A 33 -2.38 -8.98 3.39
N ALA A 34 -3.19 -9.01 2.33
CA ALA A 34 -2.75 -9.45 1.01
C ALA A 34 -2.55 -8.25 0.11
N LEU A 35 -1.44 -8.24 -0.61
CA LEU A 35 -1.14 -7.23 -1.63
C LEU A 35 -1.58 -7.78 -2.98
N VAL A 36 -2.57 -7.17 -3.60
CA VAL A 36 -3.18 -7.66 -4.84
C VAL A 36 -3.09 -6.56 -5.91
N PRO A 37 -2.51 -6.85 -7.08
CA PRO A 37 -2.46 -5.86 -8.15
C PRO A 37 -3.85 -5.34 -8.52
N ALA A 38 -3.96 -4.02 -8.68
CA ALA A 38 -5.17 -3.39 -9.19
C ALA A 38 -5.15 -3.35 -10.72
N ALA A 39 -6.20 -2.77 -11.32
CA ALA A 39 -6.31 -2.71 -12.77
C ALA A 39 -5.24 -1.85 -13.44
N ARG A 40 -4.69 -0.87 -12.73
CA ARG A 40 -3.66 0.03 -13.26
C ARG A 40 -2.31 -0.31 -12.68
N GLN A 41 -1.29 -0.31 -13.50
CA GLN A 41 0.07 -0.57 -13.06
C GLN A 41 0.52 0.50 -12.06
N GLY A 42 1.15 0.06 -10.98
CA GLY A 42 1.58 0.95 -9.89
C GLY A 42 0.53 1.17 -8.80
N LEU A 43 -0.64 0.56 -8.95
CA LEU A 43 -1.70 0.52 -7.93
C LEU A 43 -1.94 -0.90 -7.47
N TRP A 44 -2.23 -1.04 -6.20
CA TRP A 44 -2.57 -2.33 -5.58
C TRP A 44 -3.72 -2.15 -4.61
N TRP A 45 -4.33 -3.26 -4.30
CA TRP A 45 -5.24 -3.40 -3.17
C TRP A 45 -4.48 -4.02 -2.01
N PHE A 46 -4.65 -3.47 -0.84
CA PHE A 46 -4.12 -3.99 0.40
C PHE A 46 -5.29 -4.45 1.25
N ILE A 47 -5.53 -5.76 1.28
CA ILE A 47 -6.79 -6.36 1.75
C ILE A 47 -6.53 -7.13 3.03
N SER A 48 -7.30 -6.82 4.09
CA SER A 48 -7.24 -7.60 5.32
C SER A 48 -7.69 -9.04 5.04
N VAL A 49 -6.85 -10.00 5.40
CA VAL A 49 -7.13 -11.43 5.15
C VAL A 49 -8.32 -11.90 5.97
N HIS A 50 -8.44 -11.45 7.21
CA HIS A 50 -9.49 -11.90 8.13
C HIS A 50 -10.76 -11.06 8.06
N GLN A 51 -10.69 -9.86 7.51
CA GLN A 51 -11.85 -9.00 7.30
C GLN A 51 -11.72 -8.25 5.98
N PRO A 52 -12.03 -8.90 4.85
CA PRO A 52 -11.79 -8.33 3.51
C PRO A 52 -12.54 -7.03 3.21
N THR A 53 -13.56 -6.67 3.98
CA THR A 53 -14.18 -5.34 3.88
C THR A 53 -13.21 -4.22 4.24
N VAL A 54 -12.16 -4.52 5.01
CA VAL A 54 -11.06 -3.60 5.28
C VAL A 54 -10.06 -3.72 4.13
N THR A 55 -10.15 -2.81 3.20
CA THR A 55 -9.36 -2.79 1.97
C THR A 55 -8.87 -1.38 1.71
N PHE A 56 -7.60 -1.24 1.39
CA PHE A 56 -6.97 0.04 1.07
C PHE A 56 -6.47 0.01 -0.37
N VAL A 57 -6.53 1.16 -1.03
CA VAL A 57 -5.80 1.40 -2.27
C VAL A 57 -4.41 1.89 -1.90
N VAL A 58 -3.39 1.27 -2.46
CA VAL A 58 -2.00 1.70 -2.26
C VAL A 58 -1.33 1.92 -3.60
N ALA A 59 -0.40 2.86 -3.65
CA ALA A 59 0.23 3.30 -4.89
C ALA A 59 1.75 3.36 -4.76
N ASP A 60 2.44 3.21 -5.89
CA ASP A 60 3.85 3.51 -6.01
C ASP A 60 4.06 5.03 -5.82
N PRO A 61 4.74 5.47 -4.74
CA PRO A 61 4.90 6.88 -4.46
C PRO A 61 5.74 7.60 -5.51
N PHE A 62 6.70 6.90 -6.10
CA PHE A 62 7.62 7.50 -7.09
C PHE A 62 6.91 7.75 -8.42
N ARG A 63 5.85 7.01 -8.70
CA ARG A 63 4.99 7.24 -9.85
C ARG A 63 3.94 8.32 -9.56
N ALA A 64 3.39 8.31 -8.34
CA ALA A 64 2.39 9.30 -7.92
C ALA A 64 2.98 10.70 -7.80
N LYS A 65 4.22 10.80 -7.33
CA LYS A 65 4.94 12.08 -7.15
C LYS A 65 6.39 11.89 -7.57
N PRO A 66 6.68 12.03 -8.87
CA PRO A 66 8.06 11.91 -9.37
C PRO A 66 9.01 12.86 -8.64
N GLY A 67 10.18 12.34 -8.31
CA GLY A 67 11.18 13.10 -7.57
C GLY A 67 11.03 13.07 -6.04
N CYS A 68 9.98 12.44 -5.51
CA CYS A 68 9.88 12.26 -4.06
C CYS A 68 10.94 11.28 -3.56
N THR A 69 11.28 11.41 -2.28
CA THR A 69 12.19 10.49 -1.59
C THR A 69 11.48 9.89 -0.39
N VAL A 70 11.82 8.66 -0.06
CA VAL A 70 11.35 7.99 1.16
C VAL A 70 12.57 7.42 1.87
N ASP A 71 12.81 7.91 3.09
CA ASP A 71 13.92 7.46 3.89
C ASP A 71 13.44 6.47 4.95
N LEU A 72 14.14 5.33 5.03
CA LEU A 72 13.89 4.33 6.06
C LEU A 72 14.97 4.47 7.14
N THR A 73 14.54 4.42 8.40
CA THR A 73 15.50 4.38 9.50
C THR A 73 16.13 2.99 9.61
N GLU A 74 17.26 2.93 10.31
CA GLU A 74 17.88 1.64 10.59
C GLU A 74 16.94 0.72 11.39
N ALA A 75 16.18 1.29 12.32
CA ALA A 75 15.18 0.55 13.08
C ALA A 75 14.08 -0.03 12.19
N ASP A 76 13.61 0.73 11.19
CA ASP A 76 12.63 0.23 10.22
C ASP A 76 13.19 -0.94 9.43
N CYS A 77 14.43 -0.82 8.95
CA CYS A 77 15.10 -1.88 8.19
C CYS A 77 15.28 -3.16 9.02
N GLN A 78 15.65 -3.01 10.29
CA GLN A 78 15.80 -4.16 11.18
C GLN A 78 14.47 -4.85 11.45
N ALA A 79 13.43 -4.09 11.73
CA ALA A 79 12.10 -4.62 12.01
C ALA A 79 11.53 -5.39 10.82
N LEU A 80 11.86 -4.98 9.60
CA LEU A 80 11.36 -5.57 8.36
C LEU A 80 12.34 -6.55 7.71
N ASP A 81 13.48 -6.79 8.32
CA ASP A 81 14.55 -7.64 7.77
C ASP A 81 15.02 -7.15 6.38
N VAL A 82 15.08 -5.83 6.21
CA VAL A 82 15.56 -5.20 4.98
C VAL A 82 17.07 -5.04 5.07
N THR A 83 17.81 -5.71 4.19
CA THR A 83 19.27 -5.66 4.12
C THR A 83 19.77 -4.97 2.86
N ALA A 84 18.92 -4.85 1.84
CA ALA A 84 19.22 -4.18 0.58
C ALA A 84 17.99 -3.40 0.11
N ALA A 85 18.21 -2.37 -0.71
CA ALA A 85 17.12 -1.52 -1.19
C ALA A 85 16.04 -2.31 -1.94
N GLU A 86 16.44 -3.32 -2.69
CA GLU A 86 15.51 -4.17 -3.45
C GLU A 86 14.63 -5.06 -2.59
N ASP A 87 14.94 -5.21 -1.30
CA ASP A 87 14.08 -5.95 -0.37
C ASP A 87 12.84 -5.15 0.03
N ALA A 88 12.85 -3.83 -0.15
CA ALA A 88 11.78 -2.95 0.32
C ALA A 88 10.90 -2.51 -0.84
N LEU A 89 9.60 -2.82 -0.74
CA LEU A 89 8.57 -2.23 -1.59
C LEU A 89 7.90 -1.12 -0.81
N ILE A 90 8.00 0.11 -1.32
CA ILE A 90 7.45 1.29 -0.66
C ILE A 90 6.16 1.69 -1.36
N LEU A 91 5.10 1.83 -0.59
CA LEU A 91 3.78 2.20 -1.08
C LEU A 91 3.20 3.32 -0.22
N VAL A 92 2.27 4.08 -0.78
CA VAL A 92 1.51 5.08 -0.04
C VAL A 92 0.03 4.76 -0.11
N MET A 93 -0.68 4.97 1.00
CA MET A 93 -2.11 4.77 1.04
C MET A 93 -2.82 5.90 0.32
N VAL A 94 -3.77 5.56 -0.55
CA VAL A 94 -4.54 6.49 -1.36
C VAL A 94 -5.96 6.59 -0.82
N THR A 95 -6.43 7.81 -0.67
CA THR A 95 -7.84 8.09 -0.38
C THR A 95 -8.51 8.55 -1.67
N LEU A 96 -9.53 7.79 -2.08
CA LEU A 96 -10.31 8.12 -3.27
C LEU A 96 -11.25 9.28 -2.97
N PRO A 97 -11.50 10.18 -3.94
CA PRO A 97 -12.38 11.31 -3.71
C PRO A 97 -13.83 10.85 -3.52
N VAL A 98 -14.51 11.45 -2.54
CA VAL A 98 -15.93 11.24 -2.31
C VAL A 98 -16.76 12.15 -3.23
N ALA A 99 -16.30 13.39 -3.42
CA ALA A 99 -16.99 14.38 -4.24
C ALA A 99 -16.47 14.33 -5.68
N SER A 100 -17.38 14.50 -6.65
CA SER A 100 -17.02 14.61 -8.06
C SER A 100 -16.12 15.83 -8.28
N GLY A 101 -15.01 15.62 -9.02
CA GLY A 101 -14.05 16.67 -9.32
C GLY A 101 -12.99 16.92 -8.24
N ALA A 102 -13.12 16.29 -7.07
CA ALA A 102 -12.07 16.34 -6.05
C ALA A 102 -10.91 15.43 -6.43
N PRO A 103 -9.65 15.79 -6.12
CA PRO A 103 -8.51 14.91 -6.38
C PRO A 103 -8.47 13.75 -5.38
N ALA A 104 -7.90 12.62 -5.81
CA ALA A 104 -7.44 11.61 -4.87
C ALA A 104 -6.26 12.19 -4.07
N THR A 105 -6.04 11.68 -2.89
CA THR A 105 -4.90 12.07 -2.06
C THR A 105 -4.13 10.84 -1.59
N ALA A 106 -2.84 11.00 -1.33
CA ALA A 106 -2.00 9.93 -0.81
C ALA A 106 -1.26 10.39 0.45
N ASN A 107 -1.06 9.45 1.35
CA ASN A 107 -0.39 9.71 2.62
C ASN A 107 1.12 9.48 2.47
N PHE A 108 1.86 10.53 2.16
CA PHE A 108 3.33 10.49 2.08
C PHE A 108 4.00 10.61 3.45
N ARG A 109 3.26 11.03 4.47
CA ARG A 109 3.80 11.18 5.82
C ARG A 109 3.99 9.84 6.52
N ALA A 110 3.17 8.86 6.20
CA ALA A 110 3.22 7.54 6.81
C ALA A 110 3.20 6.45 5.72
N PRO A 111 4.29 6.30 4.95
CA PRO A 111 4.35 5.29 3.90
C PRO A 111 4.29 3.88 4.47
N LEU A 112 3.75 2.98 3.67
CA LEU A 112 3.71 1.55 3.95
C LEU A 112 4.94 0.90 3.31
N VAL A 113 5.70 0.16 4.09
CA VAL A 113 6.90 -0.52 3.60
C VAL A 113 6.71 -2.02 3.77
N LEU A 114 6.90 -2.76 2.68
CA LEU A 114 6.76 -4.21 2.66
C LEU A 114 8.08 -4.86 2.30
N ASN A 115 8.41 -5.93 3.02
CA ASN A 115 9.41 -6.90 2.59
C ASN A 115 8.67 -8.19 2.24
N LEU A 116 8.46 -8.42 0.93
CA LEU A 116 7.70 -9.58 0.47
C LEU A 116 8.47 -10.88 0.69
N ARG A 117 9.79 -10.84 0.64
CA ARG A 117 10.62 -12.01 0.90
C ARG A 117 10.46 -12.50 2.34
N ALA A 118 10.52 -11.57 3.29
CA ALA A 118 10.33 -11.88 4.72
C ALA A 118 8.86 -11.92 5.13
N ARG A 119 7.95 -11.49 4.26
CA ARG A 119 6.51 -11.41 4.50
C ARG A 119 6.17 -10.52 5.69
N ARG A 120 6.86 -9.38 5.78
CA ARG A 120 6.67 -8.37 6.82
C ARG A 120 6.33 -7.03 6.20
N ALA A 121 5.58 -6.24 6.94
CA ALA A 121 5.23 -4.88 6.54
C ALA A 121 5.13 -3.98 7.76
N ALA A 122 5.26 -2.67 7.54
CA ALA A 122 5.05 -1.67 8.56
C ALA A 122 4.64 -0.35 7.93
N GLN A 123 3.81 0.39 8.63
CA GLN A 123 3.57 1.80 8.32
C GLN A 123 4.64 2.60 9.05
N THR A 124 5.49 3.30 8.31
CA THR A 124 6.59 4.07 8.86
C THR A 124 6.19 5.54 8.94
N ILE A 125 7.00 6.34 9.65
CA ILE A 125 6.77 7.79 9.74
C ILE A 125 7.90 8.49 9.00
N SER A 126 7.52 9.35 8.04
CA SER A 126 8.49 10.19 7.33
C SER A 126 9.00 11.30 8.23
N HIS A 127 10.31 11.54 8.20
CA HIS A 127 10.94 12.65 8.88
C HIS A 127 11.12 13.86 7.96
N ASP A 128 10.65 13.77 6.73
CA ASP A 128 10.64 14.88 5.79
C ASP A 128 9.43 15.78 6.08
N ASP A 129 9.71 17.02 6.49
CA ASP A 129 8.66 18.00 6.84
C ASP A 129 7.76 18.35 5.64
N SER A 130 8.24 18.15 4.41
CA SER A 130 7.45 18.39 3.21
C SER A 130 6.48 17.25 2.89
N ALA A 131 6.63 16.10 3.54
CA ALA A 131 5.73 14.96 3.34
C ALA A 131 4.35 15.26 3.94
N ARG A 132 3.30 15.11 3.13
CA ARG A 132 1.93 15.47 3.50
C ARG A 132 1.09 14.24 3.75
N LEU A 133 0.15 14.36 4.69
CA LEU A 133 -0.87 13.33 4.93
C LEU A 133 -1.85 13.20 3.76
N GLN A 134 -2.13 14.30 3.08
CA GLN A 134 -3.10 14.38 1.99
C GLN A 134 -2.48 15.07 0.78
N GLU A 135 -1.46 14.44 0.21
CA GLU A 135 -0.84 14.93 -1.02
C GLU A 135 -1.78 14.65 -2.19
N PRO A 136 -2.22 15.68 -2.94
CA PRO A 136 -3.02 15.45 -4.13
C PRO A 136 -2.26 14.62 -5.16
N VAL A 137 -2.91 13.59 -5.70
CA VAL A 137 -2.32 12.72 -6.72
C VAL A 137 -3.30 12.56 -7.87
N ASP A 138 -2.75 12.40 -9.08
CA ASP A 138 -3.54 12.16 -10.27
C ASP A 138 -3.51 10.66 -10.60
N LEU A 139 -4.63 9.97 -10.39
CA LEU A 139 -4.72 8.55 -10.72
C LEU A 139 -4.64 8.28 -12.22
N ALA A 140 -4.87 9.28 -13.06
CA ALA A 140 -4.67 9.14 -14.50
C ALA A 140 -3.20 8.94 -14.87
N SER A 141 -2.26 9.32 -14.00
CA SER A 141 -0.84 9.02 -14.21
C SER A 141 -0.53 7.52 -14.16
N PHE A 142 -1.44 6.70 -13.62
CA PHE A 142 -1.39 5.25 -13.64
C PHE A 142 -2.20 4.73 -14.83
N SER A 143 -1.81 5.13 -16.04
CA SER A 143 -2.63 4.96 -17.24
C SER A 143 -2.58 3.58 -17.86
N GLU A 144 -1.58 2.77 -17.53
CA GLU A 144 -1.49 1.41 -18.06
C GLU A 144 -2.45 0.50 -17.28
N LEU A 145 -3.32 -0.18 -18.03
CA LEU A 145 -4.25 -1.12 -17.43
C LEU A 145 -3.61 -2.51 -17.38
N LEU A 146 -3.82 -3.19 -16.25
CA LEU A 146 -3.48 -4.60 -16.10
C LEU A 146 -4.70 -5.44 -16.46
N ASP A 147 -4.45 -6.58 -17.12
CA ASP A 147 -5.52 -7.55 -17.37
C ASP A 147 -5.93 -8.21 -16.06
N GLY A 148 -7.23 -8.41 -15.88
CA GLY A 148 -7.75 -9.17 -14.77
C GLY A 148 -8.73 -8.41 -13.90
N PHE A 149 -8.81 -8.81 -12.65
CA PHE A 149 -9.79 -8.32 -11.69
C PHE A 149 -9.50 -6.88 -11.29
N SER A 150 -10.52 -6.03 -11.32
CA SER A 150 -10.37 -4.60 -11.02
C SER A 150 -11.57 -4.08 -10.23
N PHE A 151 -11.27 -3.36 -9.16
CA PHE A 151 -12.27 -2.62 -8.38
C PHE A 151 -12.37 -1.14 -8.78
N LEU A 152 -11.46 -0.66 -9.60
CA LEU A 152 -11.43 0.76 -10.03
C LEU A 152 -12.02 0.95 -11.41
#